data_741118a71442d97419dcc8f71d99b1ca
#
_entry.id   741118a71442d97419dcc8f71d99b1ca
#
_cell.length_a   1.000
_cell.length_b   1.000
_cell.length_c   1.000
_cell.angle_alpha   90.00
_cell.angle_beta   90.00
_cell.angle_gamma   90.00
#
_symmetry.space_group_name_H-M   'P 1'
#
loop_
_entity.id
_entity.type
_entity.pdbx_description
1 polymer ?
#
loop_
_entity_poly.entity_id
_entity_poly.type
_entity_poly.pdbx_seq_one_letter_code
_entity_poly.pdbx_strand_id
1 'polypeptide(L)'
;MDKYRTLAANTALISIGTFASKFLLFFMVRFYTAYLSPSDYGTADLITQTANLLIPVVSFGITDGVFRFAMDSPSLRKNVFSSGILVLFAGGCFFALLSLVLYPMGKLNYEVVLVLVYAICSCIHSLCAQFTRGRGRMQIYAIQGILNTAFVVTLNILFLAGFHMGIIGYVIAISIADLLCTTFLVFKERLWEYVTWKPDLSILKSMLKYSIPMIPTTIFWWVTSVSDRYMIRAFIDSEANGMYTIACKIPTVMALLAGIFMEAWQFSAVTESQGKTEERDYFFSRIWELLQAALFLFGSFLIAFAKPEIMVLAAKAYYSVWQYVPILCVSAVYSSFVTFLGTIYMVKKRSNLYFWTSLLGASTNIVLNLILIPSPLGVHGAAIATMISYMVLFTVRAISTNKLIPMQLHTTKLILGTVILLIQCAFIVLDLPGWIVMQAVCPLLLFAIYGKVMMTGGKRVLKEGKSLVRRKLGK
;
A
#
# COMPACT_ATOMS: atom_id res chain seq x y z
N MET A 1 32.80 5.90 -7.41
CA MET A 1 31.84 5.39 -8.42
C MET A 1 31.17 4.08 -8.05
N ASP A 2 31.83 3.17 -7.31
CA ASP A 2 31.24 1.87 -6.94
C ASP A 2 30.04 1.92 -5.98
N LYS A 3 30.02 2.80 -4.99
CA LYS A 3 28.92 2.88 -4.00
C LYS A 3 27.56 3.23 -4.63
N TYR A 4 27.54 4.16 -5.57
CA TYR A 4 26.30 4.54 -6.28
C TYR A 4 25.82 3.44 -7.23
N ARG A 5 26.74 2.73 -7.86
CA ARG A 5 26.43 1.60 -8.76
C ARG A 5 25.85 0.42 -7.98
N THR A 6 26.43 0.11 -6.83
CA THR A 6 25.95 -0.94 -5.92
C THR A 6 24.58 -0.58 -5.34
N LEU A 7 24.41 0.68 -4.92
CA LEU A 7 23.10 1.18 -4.43
C LEU A 7 22.02 1.07 -5.51
N ALA A 8 22.30 1.55 -6.72
CA ALA A 8 21.36 1.48 -7.83
C ALA A 8 20.99 0.03 -8.23
N ALA A 9 21.98 -0.87 -8.24
CA ALA A 9 21.75 -2.28 -8.54
C ALA A 9 20.91 -2.98 -7.44
N ASN A 10 21.22 -2.71 -6.17
CA ASN A 10 20.43 -3.25 -5.05
C ASN A 10 19.00 -2.70 -5.02
N THR A 11 18.84 -1.40 -5.26
CA THR A 11 17.50 -0.77 -5.36
C THR A 11 16.71 -1.37 -6.50
N ALA A 12 17.29 -1.51 -7.69
CA ALA A 12 16.63 -2.14 -8.83
C ALA A 12 16.22 -3.59 -8.55
N LEU A 13 17.08 -4.38 -7.91
CA LEU A 13 16.80 -5.77 -7.54
C LEU A 13 15.63 -5.86 -6.56
N ILE A 14 15.62 -5.01 -5.53
CA ILE A 14 14.53 -4.96 -4.53
C ILE A 14 13.23 -4.51 -5.20
N SER A 15 13.28 -3.48 -6.03
CA SER A 15 12.08 -2.96 -6.73
C SER A 15 11.48 -4.01 -7.67
N ILE A 16 12.30 -4.70 -8.47
CA ILE A 16 11.84 -5.78 -9.35
C ILE A 16 11.25 -6.94 -8.55
N GLY A 17 11.91 -7.37 -7.48
CA GLY A 17 11.42 -8.45 -6.62
C GLY A 17 10.11 -8.09 -5.94
N THR A 18 9.98 -6.88 -5.40
CA THR A 18 8.76 -6.39 -4.77
C THR A 18 7.61 -6.27 -5.78
N PHE A 19 7.90 -5.77 -6.99
CA PHE A 19 6.90 -5.66 -8.05
C PHE A 19 6.40 -7.04 -8.50
N ALA A 20 7.33 -7.97 -8.77
CA ALA A 20 6.98 -9.33 -9.17
C ALA A 20 6.13 -10.05 -8.11
N SER A 21 6.48 -9.89 -6.82
CA SER A 21 5.71 -10.45 -5.71
C SER A 21 4.30 -9.87 -5.62
N LYS A 22 4.16 -8.56 -5.70
CA LYS A 22 2.84 -7.89 -5.66
C LYS A 22 1.98 -8.25 -6.87
N PHE A 23 2.61 -8.37 -8.05
CA PHE A 23 1.93 -8.77 -9.28
C PHE A 23 1.43 -10.22 -9.20
N LEU A 24 2.25 -11.12 -8.66
CA LEU A 24 1.84 -12.52 -8.43
C LEU A 24 0.66 -12.60 -7.48
N LEU A 25 0.69 -11.89 -6.35
CA LEU A 25 -0.41 -11.83 -5.39
C LEU A 25 -1.68 -11.22 -6.01
N PHE A 26 -1.55 -10.29 -6.94
CA PHE A 26 -2.70 -9.75 -7.68
C PHE A 26 -3.40 -10.84 -8.50
N PHE A 27 -2.67 -11.69 -9.21
CA PHE A 27 -3.27 -12.82 -9.94
C PHE A 27 -3.83 -13.91 -9.03
N MET A 28 -3.31 -14.05 -7.81
CA MET A 28 -3.88 -14.96 -6.83
C MET A 28 -5.31 -14.60 -6.41
N VAL A 29 -5.78 -13.39 -6.67
CA VAL A 29 -7.17 -12.99 -6.39
C VAL A 29 -8.16 -13.91 -7.10
N ARG A 30 -7.89 -14.28 -8.37
CA ARG A 30 -8.72 -15.23 -9.12
C ARG A 30 -8.82 -16.58 -8.42
N PHE A 31 -7.70 -17.05 -7.89
CA PHE A 31 -7.65 -18.30 -7.14
C PHE A 31 -8.44 -18.18 -5.82
N TYR A 32 -8.18 -17.14 -5.03
CA TYR A 32 -8.88 -16.95 -3.75
C TYR A 32 -10.41 -16.86 -3.92
N THR A 33 -10.87 -16.10 -4.91
CA THR A 33 -12.31 -15.95 -5.18
C THR A 33 -12.97 -17.21 -5.75
N ALA A 34 -12.19 -18.17 -6.27
CA ALA A 34 -12.71 -19.47 -6.70
C ALA A 34 -12.96 -20.43 -5.52
N TYR A 35 -12.22 -20.28 -4.41
CA TYR A 35 -12.28 -21.18 -3.25
C TYR A 35 -12.92 -20.58 -2.01
N LEU A 36 -13.02 -19.26 -1.92
CA LEU A 36 -13.65 -18.54 -0.82
C LEU A 36 -14.94 -17.86 -1.32
N SER A 37 -16.01 -17.96 -0.54
CA SER A 37 -17.21 -17.16 -0.78
C SER A 37 -16.94 -15.67 -0.52
N PRO A 38 -17.76 -14.73 -1.03
CA PRO A 38 -17.61 -13.32 -0.70
C PRO A 38 -17.60 -13.03 0.81
N SER A 39 -18.42 -13.71 1.58
CA SER A 39 -18.46 -13.59 3.04
C SER A 39 -17.17 -14.09 3.71
N ASP A 40 -16.65 -15.26 3.25
CA ASP A 40 -15.40 -15.83 3.76
C ASP A 40 -14.22 -14.92 3.44
N TYR A 41 -14.16 -14.40 2.21
CA TYR A 41 -13.10 -13.49 1.80
C TYR A 41 -13.15 -12.18 2.57
N GLY A 42 -14.35 -11.63 2.82
CA GLY A 42 -14.54 -10.44 3.65
C GLY A 42 -14.09 -10.65 5.10
N THR A 43 -14.40 -11.80 5.67
CA THR A 43 -13.97 -12.17 7.03
C THR A 43 -12.45 -12.39 7.09
N ALA A 44 -11.86 -13.10 6.12
CA ALA A 44 -10.42 -13.31 6.03
C ALA A 44 -9.64 -11.99 5.87
N ASP A 45 -10.19 -11.06 5.07
CA ASP A 45 -9.61 -9.71 4.93
C ASP A 45 -9.58 -8.98 6.28
N LEU A 46 -10.68 -8.96 7.03
CA LEU A 46 -10.72 -8.29 8.34
C LEU A 46 -9.82 -8.95 9.38
N ILE A 47 -9.70 -10.29 9.39
CA ILE A 47 -8.73 -10.99 10.23
C ILE A 47 -7.31 -10.51 9.93
N THR A 48 -6.92 -10.48 8.66
CA THR A 48 -5.58 -10.05 8.28
C THR A 48 -5.34 -8.56 8.54
N GLN A 49 -6.33 -7.69 8.33
CA GLN A 49 -6.23 -6.27 8.63
C GLN A 49 -6.16 -6.00 10.14
N THR A 50 -6.94 -6.73 10.95
CA THR A 50 -6.86 -6.64 12.42
C THR A 50 -5.48 -7.06 12.91
N ALA A 51 -4.94 -8.16 12.40
CA ALA A 51 -3.59 -8.61 12.75
C ALA A 51 -2.53 -7.58 12.36
N ASN A 52 -2.64 -6.98 11.17
CA ASN A 52 -1.73 -5.91 10.71
C ASN A 52 -1.77 -4.67 11.61
N LEU A 53 -2.94 -4.32 12.17
CA LEU A 53 -3.06 -3.27 13.19
C LEU A 53 -2.35 -3.65 14.49
N LEU A 54 -2.47 -4.92 14.89
CA LEU A 54 -1.90 -5.40 16.16
C LEU A 54 -0.39 -5.56 16.11
N ILE A 55 0.21 -5.85 14.95
CA ILE A 55 1.67 -6.01 14.80
C ILE A 55 2.47 -4.85 15.43
N PRO A 56 2.25 -3.57 15.09
CA PRO A 56 2.99 -2.46 15.71
C PRO A 56 2.67 -2.29 17.20
N VAL A 57 1.46 -2.65 17.64
CA VAL A 57 1.06 -2.56 19.05
C VAL A 57 1.78 -3.62 19.88
N VAL A 58 1.73 -4.88 19.45
CA VAL A 58 2.35 -6.04 20.14
C VAL A 58 3.86 -5.94 20.18
N SER A 59 4.43 -5.53 19.05
CA SER A 59 5.87 -5.35 18.96
C SER A 59 6.36 -4.04 19.59
N PHE A 60 5.49 -3.19 20.13
CA PHE A 60 5.85 -1.83 20.55
C PHE A 60 6.65 -1.08 19.46
N GLY A 61 6.39 -1.38 18.18
CA GLY A 61 7.12 -0.84 17.04
C GLY A 61 8.62 -1.21 17.02
N ILE A 62 9.06 -2.17 17.84
CA ILE A 62 10.48 -2.50 18.04
C ILE A 62 11.17 -2.93 16.75
N THR A 63 10.44 -3.46 15.78
CA THR A 63 10.96 -3.88 14.47
C THR A 63 11.62 -2.72 13.71
N ASP A 64 11.04 -1.53 13.79
CA ASP A 64 11.60 -0.31 13.18
C ASP A 64 12.84 0.15 13.96
N GLY A 65 12.78 0.04 15.31
CA GLY A 65 13.94 0.28 16.17
C GLY A 65 15.09 -0.68 15.85
N VAL A 66 14.80 -1.96 15.70
CA VAL A 66 15.82 -2.97 15.32
C VAL A 66 16.48 -2.62 13.99
N PHE A 67 15.70 -2.25 12.97
CA PHE A 67 16.27 -1.80 11.69
C PHE A 67 17.21 -0.60 11.87
N ARG A 68 16.74 0.43 12.56
CA ARG A 68 17.48 1.68 12.74
C ARG A 68 18.79 1.48 13.53
N PHE A 69 18.71 0.79 14.67
CA PHE A 69 19.87 0.61 15.56
C PHE A 69 20.86 -0.46 15.08
N ALA A 70 20.42 -1.47 14.31
CA ALA A 70 21.33 -2.45 13.69
C ALA A 70 22.24 -1.84 12.61
N MET A 71 21.86 -0.65 12.07
CA MET A 71 22.68 0.10 11.12
C MET A 71 23.82 0.87 11.77
N ASP A 72 23.68 1.28 13.05
CA ASP A 72 24.61 2.20 13.71
C ASP A 72 25.98 1.55 13.94
N SER A 73 26.03 0.40 14.58
CA SER A 73 27.32 -0.26 14.89
C SER A 73 27.23 -1.78 14.92
N PRO A 74 28.21 -2.48 14.33
CA PRO A 74 28.28 -3.95 14.42
C PRO A 74 28.35 -4.49 15.85
N SER A 75 29.00 -3.75 16.78
CA SER A 75 29.15 -4.15 18.18
C SER A 75 27.81 -4.18 18.94
N LEU A 76 26.86 -3.37 18.55
CA LEU A 76 25.56 -3.28 19.20
C LEU A 76 24.56 -4.34 18.72
N ARG A 77 24.83 -5.01 17.60
CA ARG A 77 23.87 -5.91 16.92
C ARG A 77 23.34 -7.03 17.80
N LYS A 78 24.18 -7.61 18.68
CA LYS A 78 23.73 -8.64 19.62
C LYS A 78 22.68 -8.09 20.60
N ASN A 79 22.96 -6.94 21.20
CA ASN A 79 22.04 -6.30 22.13
C ASN A 79 20.76 -5.84 21.42
N VAL A 80 20.86 -5.29 20.21
CA VAL A 80 19.71 -4.84 19.40
C VAL A 80 18.77 -6.01 19.07
N PHE A 81 19.31 -7.13 18.58
CA PHE A 81 18.50 -8.29 18.21
C PHE A 81 17.85 -8.94 19.44
N SER A 82 18.62 -9.13 20.52
CA SER A 82 18.10 -9.70 21.78
C SER A 82 17.08 -8.80 22.45
N SER A 83 17.25 -7.47 22.40
CA SER A 83 16.22 -6.52 22.85
C SER A 83 14.93 -6.66 22.06
N GLY A 84 15.03 -6.86 20.73
CA GLY A 84 13.87 -7.13 19.88
C GLY A 84 13.14 -8.41 20.30
N ILE A 85 13.87 -9.50 20.51
CA ILE A 85 13.30 -10.78 20.99
C ILE A 85 12.61 -10.60 22.34
N LEU A 86 13.23 -9.91 23.30
CA LEU A 86 12.67 -9.68 24.63
C LEU A 86 11.34 -8.93 24.57
N VAL A 87 11.25 -7.89 23.74
CA VAL A 87 10.01 -7.12 23.54
C VAL A 87 8.93 -7.99 22.89
N LEU A 88 9.26 -8.77 21.86
CA LEU A 88 8.28 -9.66 21.23
C LEU A 88 7.81 -10.77 22.18
N PHE A 89 8.71 -11.29 23.03
CA PHE A 89 8.33 -12.24 24.06
C PHE A 89 7.34 -11.62 25.07
N ALA A 90 7.62 -10.40 25.53
CA ALA A 90 6.70 -9.67 26.42
C ALA A 90 5.35 -9.38 25.74
N GLY A 91 5.34 -9.00 24.46
CA GLY A 91 4.13 -8.84 23.66
C GLY A 91 3.34 -10.15 23.49
N GLY A 92 4.05 -11.26 23.25
CA GLY A 92 3.44 -12.60 23.19
C GLY A 92 2.81 -13.02 24.53
N CYS A 93 3.49 -12.77 25.64
CA CYS A 93 2.93 -13.00 26.99
C CYS A 93 1.69 -12.15 27.26
N PHE A 94 1.72 -10.87 26.84
CA PHE A 94 0.55 -10.00 26.95
C PHE A 94 -0.65 -10.56 26.16
N PHE A 95 -0.44 -11.06 24.96
CA PHE A 95 -1.51 -11.69 24.16
C PHE A 95 -2.00 -13.00 24.77
N ALA A 96 -1.12 -13.81 25.33
CA ALA A 96 -1.52 -15.01 26.05
C ALA A 96 -2.41 -14.67 27.24
N LEU A 97 -2.04 -13.66 28.03
CA LEU A 97 -2.86 -13.17 29.14
C LEU A 97 -4.20 -12.60 28.65
N LEU A 98 -4.20 -11.81 27.57
CA LEU A 98 -5.42 -11.30 26.96
C LEU A 98 -6.35 -12.44 26.52
N SER A 99 -5.82 -13.49 25.93
CA SER A 99 -6.58 -14.68 25.52
C SER A 99 -7.22 -15.39 26.72
N LEU A 100 -6.50 -15.48 27.85
CA LEU A 100 -7.05 -16.05 29.11
C LEU A 100 -8.21 -15.22 29.68
N VAL A 101 -8.20 -13.88 29.44
CA VAL A 101 -9.32 -13.01 29.87
C VAL A 101 -10.48 -13.10 28.90
N LEU A 102 -10.24 -13.17 27.60
CA LEU A 102 -11.27 -13.23 26.54
C LEU A 102 -12.00 -14.58 26.52
N TYR A 103 -11.33 -15.67 26.93
CA TYR A 103 -11.88 -17.01 26.93
C TYR A 103 -13.12 -17.13 27.82
N PRO A 104 -13.08 -16.80 29.12
CA PRO A 104 -14.25 -16.90 30.01
C PRO A 104 -15.35 -15.90 29.67
N MET A 105 -15.04 -14.82 28.93
CA MET A 105 -16.03 -13.85 28.42
C MET A 105 -16.79 -14.35 27.19
N GLY A 106 -16.46 -15.55 26.66
CA GLY A 106 -17.01 -16.07 25.41
C GLY A 106 -16.65 -15.27 24.16
N LYS A 107 -15.63 -14.41 24.25
CA LYS A 107 -15.17 -13.55 23.15
C LYS A 107 -13.98 -14.13 22.38
N LEU A 108 -13.40 -15.23 22.82
CA LEU A 108 -12.32 -15.92 22.13
C LEU A 108 -12.92 -16.90 21.10
N ASN A 109 -13.31 -16.36 19.96
CA ASN A 109 -13.74 -17.17 18.81
C ASN A 109 -12.54 -17.53 17.91
N TYR A 110 -12.77 -18.40 16.93
CA TYR A 110 -11.71 -18.83 16.00
C TYR A 110 -11.08 -17.67 15.22
N GLU A 111 -11.84 -16.61 14.90
CA GLU A 111 -11.34 -15.42 14.20
C GLU A 111 -10.28 -14.69 15.03
N VAL A 112 -10.54 -14.50 16.32
CA VAL A 112 -9.59 -13.88 17.27
C VAL A 112 -8.32 -14.71 17.38
N VAL A 113 -8.45 -16.05 17.48
CA VAL A 113 -7.28 -16.95 17.52
C VAL A 113 -6.44 -16.81 16.27
N LEU A 114 -7.06 -16.77 15.09
CA LEU A 114 -6.36 -16.57 13.81
C LEU A 114 -5.64 -15.22 13.75
N VAL A 115 -6.28 -14.14 14.23
CA VAL A 115 -5.65 -12.81 14.35
C VAL A 115 -4.39 -12.87 15.21
N LEU A 116 -4.48 -13.52 16.38
CA LEU A 116 -3.35 -13.61 17.32
C LEU A 116 -2.19 -14.44 16.73
N VAL A 117 -2.51 -15.60 16.16
CA VAL A 117 -1.51 -16.47 15.51
C VAL A 117 -0.80 -15.73 14.40
N TYR A 118 -1.55 -15.10 13.49
CA TYR A 118 -0.96 -14.34 12.40
C TYR A 118 -0.10 -13.18 12.91
N ALA A 119 -0.59 -12.39 13.87
CA ALA A 119 0.16 -11.25 14.40
C ALA A 119 1.49 -11.68 15.03
N ILE A 120 1.52 -12.77 15.81
CA ILE A 120 2.75 -13.28 16.43
C ILE A 120 3.74 -13.78 15.37
N CYS A 121 3.29 -14.61 14.42
CA CYS A 121 4.17 -15.12 13.35
C CYS A 121 4.76 -13.98 12.52
N SER A 122 3.96 -13.00 12.15
CA SER A 122 4.41 -11.83 11.39
C SER A 122 5.35 -10.91 12.18
N CYS A 123 5.15 -10.76 13.49
CA CYS A 123 6.08 -10.03 14.36
C CYS A 123 7.48 -10.69 14.37
N ILE A 124 7.53 -12.02 14.53
CA ILE A 124 8.80 -12.78 14.56
C ILE A 124 9.50 -12.68 13.20
N HIS A 125 8.75 -12.87 12.10
CA HIS A 125 9.26 -12.73 10.75
C HIS A 125 9.80 -11.31 10.50
N SER A 126 9.01 -10.29 10.83
CA SER A 126 9.39 -8.89 10.68
C SER A 126 10.67 -8.54 11.46
N LEU A 127 10.81 -9.02 12.70
CA LEU A 127 12.02 -8.83 13.49
C LEU A 127 13.27 -9.35 12.75
N CYS A 128 13.24 -10.61 12.29
CA CYS A 128 14.36 -11.25 11.59
C CYS A 128 14.66 -10.55 10.25
N ALA A 129 13.62 -10.19 9.50
CA ALA A 129 13.74 -9.49 8.21
C ALA A 129 14.33 -8.09 8.37
N GLN A 130 13.84 -7.28 9.33
CA GLN A 130 14.33 -5.93 9.57
C GLN A 130 15.75 -5.93 10.17
N PHE A 131 16.09 -6.90 11.00
CA PHE A 131 17.46 -7.06 11.47
C PHE A 131 18.42 -7.39 10.33
N THR A 132 18.06 -8.33 9.45
CA THR A 132 18.83 -8.69 8.25
C THR A 132 19.05 -7.47 7.35
N ARG A 133 17.99 -6.68 7.13
CA ARG A 133 18.03 -5.42 6.39
C ARG A 133 18.95 -4.39 7.05
N GLY A 134 18.84 -4.20 8.37
CA GLY A 134 19.64 -3.26 9.15
C GLY A 134 21.13 -3.61 9.15
N ARG A 135 21.47 -4.89 8.99
CA ARG A 135 22.88 -5.36 8.79
C ARG A 135 23.43 -5.06 7.39
N GLY A 136 22.63 -4.48 6.50
CA GLY A 136 23.02 -4.20 5.10
C GLY A 136 22.93 -5.41 4.17
N ARG A 137 22.32 -6.53 4.60
CA ARG A 137 22.15 -7.75 3.80
C ARG A 137 20.94 -7.63 2.85
N MET A 138 20.96 -6.58 2.00
CA MET A 138 19.82 -6.24 1.12
C MET A 138 19.41 -7.37 0.16
N GLN A 139 20.38 -8.14 -0.35
CA GLN A 139 20.10 -9.28 -1.23
C GLN A 139 19.31 -10.37 -0.52
N ILE A 140 19.69 -10.74 0.70
CA ILE A 140 19.00 -11.76 1.50
C ILE A 140 17.60 -11.25 1.88
N TYR A 141 17.49 -9.96 2.22
CA TYR A 141 16.20 -9.32 2.48
C TYR A 141 15.28 -9.35 1.25
N ALA A 142 15.78 -9.14 0.04
CA ALA A 142 14.99 -9.25 -1.19
C ALA A 142 14.60 -10.71 -1.49
N ILE A 143 15.55 -11.66 -1.36
CA ILE A 143 15.30 -13.09 -1.59
C ILE A 143 14.22 -13.61 -0.64
N GLN A 144 14.29 -13.29 0.66
CA GLN A 144 13.27 -13.75 1.61
C GLN A 144 11.87 -13.20 1.27
N GLY A 145 11.76 -11.96 0.76
CA GLY A 145 10.47 -11.42 0.33
C GLY A 145 9.86 -12.18 -0.86
N ILE A 146 10.70 -12.62 -1.81
CA ILE A 146 10.28 -13.48 -2.93
C ILE A 146 9.88 -14.88 -2.42
N LEU A 147 10.68 -15.47 -1.52
CA LEU A 147 10.39 -16.76 -0.89
C LEU A 147 9.10 -16.72 -0.09
N ASN A 148 8.86 -15.66 0.69
CA ASN A 148 7.61 -15.47 1.44
C ASN A 148 6.41 -15.51 0.49
N THR A 149 6.46 -14.76 -0.61
CA THR A 149 5.39 -14.78 -1.62
C THR A 149 5.20 -16.17 -2.22
N ALA A 150 6.28 -16.87 -2.56
CA ALA A 150 6.22 -18.23 -3.09
C ALA A 150 5.58 -19.21 -2.08
N PHE A 151 5.98 -19.14 -0.80
CA PHE A 151 5.38 -19.95 0.25
C PHE A 151 3.90 -19.61 0.48
N VAL A 152 3.53 -18.32 0.53
CA VAL A 152 2.14 -17.90 0.64
C VAL A 152 1.30 -18.48 -0.50
N VAL A 153 1.76 -18.38 -1.74
CA VAL A 153 1.06 -18.93 -2.91
C VAL A 153 0.93 -20.44 -2.82
N THR A 154 2.04 -21.14 -2.59
CA THR A 154 2.05 -22.61 -2.55
C THR A 154 1.18 -23.16 -1.41
N LEU A 155 1.29 -22.58 -0.22
CA LEU A 155 0.51 -23.02 0.95
C LEU A 155 -0.97 -22.68 0.78
N ASN A 156 -1.32 -21.53 0.17
CA ASN A 156 -2.72 -21.23 -0.13
C ASN A 156 -3.30 -22.22 -1.15
N ILE A 157 -2.55 -22.59 -2.19
CA ILE A 157 -3.00 -23.62 -3.12
C ILE A 157 -3.24 -24.95 -2.37
N LEU A 158 -2.30 -25.35 -1.53
CA LEU A 158 -2.40 -26.60 -0.76
C LEU A 158 -3.59 -26.59 0.20
N PHE A 159 -3.77 -25.53 0.98
CA PHE A 159 -4.79 -25.48 2.02
C PHE A 159 -6.19 -25.17 1.48
N LEU A 160 -6.32 -24.32 0.47
CA LEU A 160 -7.63 -23.99 -0.11
C LEU A 160 -8.08 -25.02 -1.15
N ALA A 161 -7.21 -25.43 -2.09
CA ALA A 161 -7.58 -26.39 -3.14
C ALA A 161 -7.40 -27.85 -2.72
N GLY A 162 -6.32 -28.16 -1.96
CA GLY A 162 -6.04 -29.51 -1.51
C GLY A 162 -6.85 -29.93 -0.30
N PHE A 163 -6.84 -29.14 0.78
CA PHE A 163 -7.49 -29.49 2.04
C PHE A 163 -8.84 -28.81 2.27
N HIS A 164 -9.27 -27.88 1.41
CA HIS A 164 -10.55 -27.17 1.51
C HIS A 164 -10.77 -26.47 2.87
N MET A 165 -9.71 -25.90 3.47
CA MET A 165 -9.73 -25.33 4.83
C MET A 165 -10.40 -23.94 4.92
N GLY A 166 -10.85 -23.36 3.79
CA GLY A 166 -11.55 -22.05 3.80
C GLY A 166 -10.74 -20.92 4.44
N ILE A 167 -11.37 -20.09 5.27
CA ILE A 167 -10.76 -18.93 5.96
C ILE A 167 -9.53 -19.36 6.77
N ILE A 168 -9.64 -20.47 7.50
CA ILE A 168 -8.56 -20.99 8.34
C ILE A 168 -7.32 -21.29 7.48
N GLY A 169 -7.52 -21.98 6.34
CA GLY A 169 -6.44 -22.30 5.41
C GLY A 169 -5.75 -21.05 4.86
N TYR A 170 -6.54 -20.02 4.51
CA TYR A 170 -6.02 -18.74 4.00
C TYR A 170 -5.10 -18.05 5.02
N VAL A 171 -5.53 -17.89 6.27
CA VAL A 171 -4.77 -17.19 7.30
C VAL A 171 -3.57 -18.01 7.78
N ILE A 172 -3.74 -19.33 7.97
CA ILE A 172 -2.65 -20.22 8.38
C ILE A 172 -1.57 -20.31 7.29
N ALA A 173 -1.93 -20.28 6.00
CA ALA A 173 -0.95 -20.26 4.92
C ALA A 173 0.02 -19.08 5.05
N ILE A 174 -0.49 -17.89 5.34
CA ILE A 174 0.33 -16.68 5.54
C ILE A 174 1.21 -16.84 6.78
N SER A 175 0.63 -17.32 7.89
CA SER A 175 1.35 -17.52 9.16
C SER A 175 2.50 -18.52 9.02
N ILE A 176 2.28 -19.64 8.36
CA ILE A 176 3.30 -20.66 8.11
C ILE A 176 4.36 -20.13 7.13
N ALA A 177 3.98 -19.38 6.09
CA ALA A 177 4.93 -18.76 5.18
C ALA A 177 5.88 -17.82 5.93
N ASP A 178 5.37 -17.01 6.87
CA ASP A 178 6.18 -16.15 7.71
C ASP A 178 7.15 -16.96 8.60
N LEU A 179 6.71 -18.07 9.18
CA LEU A 179 7.57 -18.95 9.95
C LEU A 179 8.64 -19.65 9.11
N LEU A 180 8.31 -20.10 7.90
CA LEU A 180 9.28 -20.69 6.97
C LEU A 180 10.35 -19.67 6.55
N CYS A 181 9.94 -18.43 6.27
CA CYS A 181 10.88 -17.35 5.99
C CYS A 181 11.71 -16.96 7.19
N THR A 182 11.13 -16.97 8.40
CA THR A 182 11.88 -16.79 9.65
C THR A 182 12.97 -17.86 9.77
N THR A 183 12.60 -19.12 9.59
CA THR A 183 13.52 -20.27 9.63
C THR A 183 14.63 -20.11 8.61
N PHE A 184 14.31 -19.75 7.37
CA PHE A 184 15.29 -19.46 6.33
C PHE A 184 16.28 -18.36 6.77
N LEU A 185 15.78 -17.22 7.31
CA LEU A 185 16.63 -16.12 7.77
C LEU A 185 17.50 -16.53 8.97
N VAL A 186 16.94 -17.26 9.93
CA VAL A 186 17.67 -17.75 11.11
C VAL A 186 18.86 -18.60 10.68
N PHE A 187 18.65 -19.58 9.79
CA PHE A 187 19.75 -20.45 9.34
C PHE A 187 20.70 -19.74 8.37
N LYS A 188 20.20 -18.99 7.40
CA LYS A 188 21.02 -18.33 6.38
C LYS A 188 21.93 -17.26 6.97
N GLU A 189 21.44 -16.47 7.91
CA GLU A 189 22.15 -15.36 8.54
C GLU A 189 22.72 -15.70 9.92
N ARG A 190 22.58 -16.97 10.36
CA ARG A 190 23.02 -17.46 11.68
C ARG A 190 22.59 -16.56 12.81
N LEU A 191 21.28 -16.23 12.85
CA LEU A 191 20.77 -15.23 13.78
C LEU A 191 20.94 -15.63 15.24
N TRP A 192 21.09 -16.91 15.55
CA TRP A 192 21.41 -17.39 16.91
C TRP A 192 22.74 -16.83 17.45
N GLU A 193 23.71 -16.46 16.59
CA GLU A 193 24.98 -15.85 17.02
C GLU A 193 24.77 -14.43 17.57
N TYR A 194 23.63 -13.81 17.30
CA TYR A 194 23.24 -12.49 17.76
C TYR A 194 22.32 -12.52 18.99
N VAL A 195 22.06 -13.69 19.56
CA VAL A 195 21.29 -13.82 20.79
C VAL A 195 22.21 -13.70 21.99
N THR A 196 21.84 -12.83 22.95
CA THR A 196 22.46 -12.75 24.27
C THR A 196 21.39 -12.79 25.36
N TRP A 197 21.67 -13.54 26.42
CA TRP A 197 20.73 -13.68 27.55
C TRP A 197 20.66 -12.44 28.44
N LYS A 198 21.62 -11.53 28.33
CA LYS A 198 21.69 -10.28 29.10
C LYS A 198 21.79 -9.09 28.14
N PRO A 199 20.69 -8.70 27.47
CA PRO A 199 20.73 -7.51 26.61
C PRO A 199 20.91 -6.25 27.48
N ASP A 200 21.59 -5.25 26.92
CA ASP A 200 21.78 -3.96 27.56
C ASP A 200 20.45 -3.20 27.60
N LEU A 201 19.93 -2.95 28.80
CA LEU A 201 18.68 -2.26 29.04
C LEU A 201 18.73 -0.78 28.59
N SER A 202 19.92 -0.18 28.50
CA SER A 202 20.05 1.20 28.00
C SER A 202 19.76 1.27 26.50
N ILE A 203 20.19 0.26 25.75
CA ILE A 203 19.91 0.11 24.32
C ILE A 203 18.43 -0.18 24.12
N LEU A 204 17.85 -1.11 24.87
CA LEU A 204 16.42 -1.40 24.84
C LEU A 204 15.58 -0.15 25.09
N LYS A 205 15.91 0.63 26.14
CA LYS A 205 15.23 1.89 26.45
C LYS A 205 15.32 2.89 25.31
N SER A 206 16.48 3.01 24.69
CA SER A 206 16.73 3.91 23.56
C SER A 206 15.91 3.47 22.32
N MET A 207 15.84 2.18 22.04
CA MET A 207 15.05 1.62 20.96
C MET A 207 13.55 1.86 21.19
N LEU A 208 13.02 1.60 22.39
CA LEU A 208 11.62 1.86 22.72
C LEU A 208 11.28 3.35 22.66
N LYS A 209 12.17 4.22 23.16
CA LYS A 209 12.00 5.69 23.07
C LYS A 209 11.89 6.15 21.61
N TYR A 210 12.57 5.47 20.68
CA TYR A 210 12.47 5.74 19.24
C TYR A 210 11.20 5.17 18.63
N SER A 211 10.85 3.91 18.95
CA SER A 211 9.81 3.14 18.27
C SER A 211 8.39 3.48 18.76
N ILE A 212 8.17 3.65 20.06
CA ILE A 212 6.83 3.89 20.62
C ILE A 212 6.15 5.13 20.01
N PRO A 213 6.82 6.29 19.83
CA PRO A 213 6.19 7.45 19.19
C PRO A 213 5.77 7.25 17.74
N MET A 214 6.26 6.19 17.06
CA MET A 214 5.88 5.88 15.68
C MET A 214 4.57 5.08 15.60
N ILE A 215 4.18 4.39 16.68
CA ILE A 215 2.96 3.54 16.70
C ILE A 215 1.69 4.34 16.38
N PRO A 216 1.41 5.50 16.99
CA PRO A 216 0.23 6.29 16.64
C PRO A 216 0.16 6.66 15.16
N THR A 217 1.30 6.94 14.54
CA THR A 217 1.35 7.26 13.10
C THR A 217 0.97 6.05 12.24
N THR A 218 1.47 4.87 12.60
CA THR A 218 1.13 3.62 11.90
C THR A 218 -0.36 3.27 12.06
N ILE A 219 -0.89 3.40 13.28
CA ILE A 219 -2.33 3.20 13.57
C ILE A 219 -3.18 4.20 12.76
N PHE A 220 -2.79 5.46 12.73
CA PHE A 220 -3.49 6.49 11.97
C PHE A 220 -3.55 6.17 10.47
N TRP A 221 -2.44 5.74 9.88
CA TRP A 221 -2.39 5.28 8.50
C TRP A 221 -3.28 4.07 8.25
N TRP A 222 -3.26 3.12 9.18
CA TRP A 222 -4.10 1.94 9.09
C TRP A 222 -5.60 2.32 9.15
N VAL A 223 -6.01 3.14 10.12
CA VAL A 223 -7.39 3.62 10.24
C VAL A 223 -7.85 4.29 8.94
N THR A 224 -7.02 5.17 8.38
CA THR A 224 -7.34 5.87 7.13
C THR A 224 -7.52 4.92 5.94
N SER A 225 -6.80 3.80 5.93
CA SER A 225 -6.78 2.87 4.78
C SER A 225 -7.80 1.74 4.87
N VAL A 226 -8.36 1.48 6.06
CA VAL A 226 -9.11 0.23 6.31
C VAL A 226 -10.43 0.47 7.05
N SER A 227 -10.68 1.68 7.58
CA SER A 227 -11.89 1.95 8.38
C SER A 227 -13.20 1.70 7.61
N ASP A 228 -13.22 1.96 6.31
CA ASP A 228 -14.36 1.70 5.43
C ASP A 228 -14.79 0.23 5.44
N ARG A 229 -13.84 -0.72 5.47
CA ARG A 229 -14.12 -2.17 5.49
C ARG A 229 -14.81 -2.60 6.79
N TYR A 230 -14.37 -2.06 7.94
CA TYR A 230 -15.03 -2.30 9.22
C TYR A 230 -16.42 -1.71 9.27
N MET A 231 -16.60 -0.50 8.72
CA MET A 231 -17.89 0.14 8.65
C MET A 231 -18.85 -0.62 7.71
N ILE A 232 -18.38 -1.10 6.55
CA ILE A 232 -19.18 -1.94 5.66
C ILE A 232 -19.63 -3.21 6.39
N ARG A 233 -18.71 -3.92 7.08
CA ARG A 233 -19.10 -5.10 7.86
C ARG A 233 -20.10 -4.78 8.98
N ALA A 234 -19.92 -3.65 9.66
CA ALA A 234 -20.73 -3.27 10.79
C ALA A 234 -22.16 -2.80 10.39
N PHE A 235 -22.30 -2.09 9.27
CA PHE A 235 -23.56 -1.52 8.82
C PHE A 235 -24.29 -2.40 7.79
N ILE A 236 -23.59 -3.26 7.09
CA ILE A 236 -24.15 -4.15 6.07
C ILE A 236 -23.86 -5.59 6.48
N ASP A 237 -22.73 -6.19 6.02
CA ASP A 237 -22.32 -7.54 6.35
C ASP A 237 -20.87 -7.86 5.86
N SER A 238 -20.42 -9.11 6.11
CA SER A 238 -19.11 -9.60 5.65
C SER A 238 -19.06 -9.83 4.14
N GLU A 239 -20.18 -10.16 3.50
CA GLU A 239 -20.26 -10.37 2.06
C GLU A 239 -19.99 -9.05 1.33
N ALA A 240 -20.65 -7.97 1.74
CA ALA A 240 -20.44 -6.62 1.22
C ALA A 240 -18.97 -6.18 1.38
N ASN A 241 -18.33 -6.48 2.53
CA ASN A 241 -16.91 -6.22 2.73
C ASN A 241 -16.03 -7.03 1.77
N GLY A 242 -16.32 -8.31 1.55
CA GLY A 242 -15.61 -9.15 0.59
C GLY A 242 -15.69 -8.60 -0.83
N MET A 243 -16.89 -8.17 -1.25
CA MET A 243 -17.13 -7.53 -2.55
C MET A 243 -16.33 -6.24 -2.69
N TYR A 244 -16.38 -5.37 -1.69
CA TYR A 244 -15.63 -4.11 -1.68
C TYR A 244 -14.12 -4.33 -1.71
N THR A 245 -13.61 -5.31 -0.96
CA THR A 245 -12.19 -5.66 -0.92
C THR A 245 -11.67 -6.11 -2.29
N ILE A 246 -12.46 -6.88 -3.04
CA ILE A 246 -12.10 -7.27 -4.42
C ILE A 246 -12.14 -6.06 -5.35
N ALA A 247 -13.13 -5.17 -5.22
CA ALA A 247 -13.21 -3.94 -6.01
C ALA A 247 -11.93 -3.08 -5.85
N CYS A 248 -11.39 -3.00 -4.64
CA CYS A 248 -10.17 -2.24 -4.34
C CYS A 248 -8.90 -2.81 -5.02
N LYS A 249 -8.92 -4.06 -5.53
CA LYS A 249 -7.73 -4.66 -6.17
C LYS A 249 -7.38 -4.00 -7.50
N ILE A 250 -8.36 -3.62 -8.30
CA ILE A 250 -8.11 -2.95 -9.59
C ILE A 250 -7.41 -1.58 -9.40
N PRO A 251 -7.92 -0.67 -8.57
CA PRO A 251 -7.23 0.60 -8.29
C PRO A 251 -5.82 0.44 -7.71
N THR A 252 -5.56 -0.68 -7.01
CA THR A 252 -4.22 -0.98 -6.46
C THR A 252 -3.16 -1.06 -7.56
N VAL A 253 -3.50 -1.49 -8.78
CA VAL A 253 -2.57 -1.50 -9.93
C VAL A 253 -2.09 -0.09 -10.24
N MET A 254 -3.00 0.90 -10.22
CA MET A 254 -2.63 2.31 -10.40
C MET A 254 -1.71 2.79 -9.28
N ALA A 255 -2.03 2.46 -8.02
CA ALA A 255 -1.20 2.81 -6.87
C ALA A 255 0.21 2.21 -6.95
N LEU A 256 0.36 0.98 -7.48
CA LEU A 256 1.65 0.34 -7.71
C LEU A 256 2.48 1.10 -8.76
N LEU A 257 1.88 1.45 -9.89
CA LEU A 257 2.57 2.21 -10.95
C LEU A 257 2.93 3.62 -10.48
N ALA A 258 1.99 4.30 -9.81
CA ALA A 258 2.24 5.61 -9.20
C ALA A 258 3.35 5.52 -8.15
N GLY A 259 3.41 4.46 -7.34
CA GLY A 259 4.44 4.23 -6.34
C GLY A 259 5.85 4.18 -6.93
N ILE A 260 6.05 3.44 -8.02
CA ILE A 260 7.34 3.39 -8.75
C ILE A 260 7.75 4.78 -9.24
N PHE A 261 6.80 5.51 -9.81
CA PHE A 261 7.05 6.89 -10.23
C PHE A 261 7.42 7.78 -9.03
N MET A 262 6.71 7.64 -7.91
CA MET A 262 6.91 8.46 -6.71
C MET A 262 8.28 8.24 -6.07
N GLU A 263 8.84 7.01 -6.07
CA GLU A 263 10.20 6.75 -5.59
C GLU A 263 11.25 7.54 -6.39
N ALA A 264 11.14 7.52 -7.72
CA ALA A 264 12.03 8.30 -8.59
C ALA A 264 11.79 9.81 -8.46
N TRP A 265 10.52 10.22 -8.34
CA TRP A 265 10.12 11.61 -8.18
C TRP A 265 10.65 12.24 -6.90
N GLN A 266 10.51 11.55 -5.75
CA GLN A 266 10.98 12.06 -4.46
C GLN A 266 12.46 12.42 -4.48
N PHE A 267 13.29 11.58 -5.09
CA PHE A 267 14.71 11.87 -5.27
C PHE A 267 14.95 13.11 -6.14
N SER A 268 14.28 13.17 -7.29
CA SER A 268 14.41 14.30 -8.22
C SER A 268 13.89 15.60 -7.60
N ALA A 269 12.76 15.55 -6.89
CA ALA A 269 12.16 16.71 -6.24
C ALA A 269 13.10 17.33 -5.18
N VAL A 270 13.79 16.52 -4.40
CA VAL A 270 14.77 17.01 -3.39
C VAL A 270 15.96 17.66 -4.09
N THR A 271 16.50 17.04 -5.14
CA THR A 271 17.66 17.55 -5.88
C THR A 271 17.34 18.88 -6.59
N GLU A 272 16.26 18.93 -7.35
CA GLU A 272 15.86 20.11 -8.13
C GLU A 272 15.30 21.24 -7.25
N SER A 273 14.90 20.93 -6.01
CA SER A 273 14.40 21.96 -5.07
C SER A 273 15.44 23.02 -4.67
N GLN A 274 16.72 22.70 -4.84
CA GLN A 274 17.85 23.59 -4.56
C GLN A 274 18.25 24.46 -5.75
N GLY A 275 17.67 24.24 -6.93
CA GLY A 275 17.91 25.01 -8.15
C GLY A 275 17.31 26.43 -8.12
N LYS A 276 17.54 27.18 -9.21
CA LYS A 276 16.94 28.51 -9.40
C LYS A 276 15.42 28.40 -9.37
N THR A 277 14.76 29.39 -8.80
CA THR A 277 13.31 29.37 -8.54
C THR A 277 12.49 29.10 -9.80
N GLU A 278 12.79 29.79 -10.90
CA GLU A 278 12.05 29.66 -12.17
C GLU A 278 12.23 28.28 -12.81
N GLU A 279 13.46 27.74 -12.83
CA GLU A 279 13.76 26.41 -13.38
C GLU A 279 13.09 25.31 -12.55
N ARG A 280 13.11 25.43 -11.23
CA ARG A 280 12.42 24.56 -10.29
C ARG A 280 10.92 24.54 -10.54
N ASP A 281 10.28 25.72 -10.56
CA ASP A 281 8.82 25.86 -10.68
C ASP A 281 8.34 25.35 -12.06
N TYR A 282 9.12 25.57 -13.12
CA TYR A 282 8.88 25.00 -14.43
C TYR A 282 9.01 23.46 -14.42
N PHE A 283 10.05 22.93 -13.79
CA PHE A 283 10.26 21.47 -13.67
C PHE A 283 9.11 20.79 -12.93
N PHE A 284 8.70 21.32 -11.75
CA PHE A 284 7.58 20.79 -10.99
C PHE A 284 6.27 20.86 -11.79
N SER A 285 6.01 21.96 -12.48
CA SER A 285 4.83 22.14 -13.34
C SER A 285 4.79 21.12 -14.47
N ARG A 286 5.93 20.84 -15.09
CA ARG A 286 6.02 19.90 -16.21
C ARG A 286 5.81 18.45 -15.79
N ILE A 287 6.40 18.05 -14.65
CA ILE A 287 6.21 16.71 -14.09
C ILE A 287 4.77 16.53 -13.64
N TRP A 288 4.17 17.56 -13.02
CA TRP A 288 2.77 17.55 -12.63
C TRP A 288 1.84 17.34 -13.84
N GLU A 289 2.06 18.04 -14.94
CA GLU A 289 1.27 17.89 -16.16
C GLU A 289 1.39 16.48 -16.77
N LEU A 290 2.60 15.91 -16.77
CA LEU A 290 2.85 14.53 -17.20
C LEU A 290 2.12 13.52 -16.32
N LEU A 291 2.16 13.70 -15.00
CA LEU A 291 1.47 12.83 -14.04
C LEU A 291 -0.04 12.90 -14.21
N GLN A 292 -0.61 14.11 -14.40
CA GLN A 292 -2.03 14.27 -14.72
C GLN A 292 -2.41 13.46 -15.97
N ALA A 293 -1.65 13.65 -17.05
CA ALA A 293 -1.90 12.98 -18.32
C ALA A 293 -1.90 11.44 -18.15
N ALA A 294 -0.86 10.92 -17.49
CA ALA A 294 -0.72 9.48 -17.29
C ALA A 294 -1.85 8.90 -16.42
N LEU A 295 -2.17 9.55 -15.30
CA LEU A 295 -3.16 9.05 -14.36
C LEU A 295 -4.59 9.16 -14.90
N PHE A 296 -4.95 10.25 -15.58
CA PHE A 296 -6.27 10.37 -16.18
C PHE A 296 -6.49 9.38 -17.33
N LEU A 297 -5.50 9.19 -18.22
CA LEU A 297 -5.59 8.21 -19.30
C LEU A 297 -5.65 6.77 -18.75
N PHE A 298 -4.79 6.45 -17.80
CA PHE A 298 -4.78 5.11 -17.21
C PHE A 298 -6.04 4.83 -16.37
N GLY A 299 -6.52 5.82 -15.60
CA GLY A 299 -7.77 5.73 -14.85
C GLY A 299 -8.97 5.52 -15.76
N SER A 300 -9.05 6.29 -16.86
CA SER A 300 -10.10 6.11 -17.87
C SER A 300 -10.04 4.72 -18.53
N PHE A 301 -8.84 4.20 -18.78
CA PHE A 301 -8.65 2.84 -19.29
C PHE A 301 -9.20 1.80 -18.29
N LEU A 302 -8.83 1.87 -17.01
CA LEU A 302 -9.33 0.95 -15.99
C LEU A 302 -10.86 1.05 -15.84
N ILE A 303 -11.45 2.24 -15.93
CA ILE A 303 -12.91 2.42 -15.90
C ILE A 303 -13.56 1.76 -17.12
N ALA A 304 -12.99 1.97 -18.31
CA ALA A 304 -13.52 1.40 -19.55
C ALA A 304 -13.55 -0.14 -19.53
N PHE A 305 -12.56 -0.75 -18.89
CA PHE A 305 -12.39 -2.19 -18.81
C PHE A 305 -12.85 -2.82 -17.49
N ALA A 306 -13.54 -2.06 -16.61
CA ALA A 306 -13.95 -2.55 -15.28
C ALA A 306 -14.72 -3.88 -15.31
N LYS A 307 -15.67 -4.05 -16.24
CA LYS A 307 -16.40 -5.33 -16.41
C LYS A 307 -15.49 -6.50 -16.82
N PRO A 308 -14.71 -6.42 -17.92
CA PRO A 308 -13.79 -7.50 -18.30
C PRO A 308 -12.65 -7.74 -17.30
N GLU A 309 -12.15 -6.70 -16.64
CA GLU A 309 -11.12 -6.84 -15.61
C GLU A 309 -11.60 -7.73 -14.46
N ILE A 310 -12.81 -7.53 -13.96
CA ILE A 310 -13.39 -8.36 -12.89
C ILE A 310 -13.67 -9.78 -13.40
N MET A 311 -14.11 -9.96 -14.64
CA MET A 311 -14.29 -11.32 -15.22
C MET A 311 -12.99 -12.12 -15.22
N VAL A 312 -11.86 -11.47 -15.48
CA VAL A 312 -10.54 -12.11 -15.47
C VAL A 312 -10.04 -12.31 -14.03
N LEU A 313 -10.21 -11.28 -13.18
CA LEU A 313 -9.60 -11.22 -11.86
C LEU A 313 -10.35 -12.05 -10.81
N ALA A 314 -11.67 -12.19 -10.92
CA ALA A 314 -12.50 -12.79 -9.87
C ALA A 314 -13.45 -13.88 -10.40
N ALA A 315 -13.93 -14.76 -9.52
CA ALA A 315 -14.92 -15.78 -9.86
C ALA A 315 -16.31 -15.16 -10.08
N LYS A 316 -17.23 -15.93 -10.70
CA LYS A 316 -18.58 -15.45 -11.07
C LYS A 316 -19.37 -14.86 -9.90
N ALA A 317 -19.23 -15.43 -8.69
CA ALA A 317 -19.91 -14.93 -7.50
C ALA A 317 -19.55 -13.46 -7.15
N TYR A 318 -18.40 -12.98 -7.61
CA TYR A 318 -17.94 -11.62 -7.38
C TYR A 318 -18.17 -10.69 -8.58
N TYR A 319 -18.86 -11.13 -9.62
CA TYR A 319 -18.95 -10.33 -10.85
C TYR A 319 -19.57 -8.95 -10.64
N SER A 320 -20.56 -8.82 -9.76
CA SER A 320 -21.20 -7.52 -9.46
C SER A 320 -20.25 -6.45 -8.88
N VAL A 321 -19.07 -6.84 -8.44
CA VAL A 321 -18.01 -5.96 -7.90
C VAL A 321 -17.59 -4.87 -8.89
N TRP A 322 -17.73 -5.12 -10.22
CA TRP A 322 -17.37 -4.14 -11.24
C TRP A 322 -18.03 -2.77 -11.03
N GLN A 323 -19.20 -2.73 -10.39
CA GLN A 323 -19.94 -1.47 -10.13
C GLN A 323 -19.19 -0.49 -9.23
N TYR A 324 -18.33 -0.96 -8.34
CA TYR A 324 -17.55 -0.13 -7.41
C TYR A 324 -16.22 0.33 -8.00
N VAL A 325 -15.68 -0.45 -8.96
CA VAL A 325 -14.36 -0.21 -9.57
C VAL A 325 -14.21 1.17 -10.20
N PRO A 326 -15.16 1.68 -11.01
CA PRO A 326 -15.03 2.99 -11.64
C PRO A 326 -14.82 4.13 -10.64
N ILE A 327 -15.62 4.17 -9.57
CA ILE A 327 -15.54 5.20 -8.53
C ILE A 327 -14.20 5.11 -7.78
N LEU A 328 -13.77 3.89 -7.45
CA LEU A 328 -12.51 3.65 -6.78
C LEU A 328 -11.29 3.97 -7.67
N CYS A 329 -11.40 3.84 -9.00
CA CYS A 329 -10.37 4.28 -9.94
C CYS A 329 -10.20 5.80 -9.91
N VAL A 330 -11.29 6.57 -9.85
CA VAL A 330 -11.20 8.03 -9.65
C VAL A 330 -10.53 8.35 -8.32
N SER A 331 -10.88 7.63 -7.25
CA SER A 331 -10.23 7.78 -5.94
C SER A 331 -8.73 7.55 -6.03
N ALA A 332 -8.27 6.53 -6.78
CA ALA A 332 -6.85 6.21 -6.96
C ALA A 332 -6.10 7.29 -7.75
N VAL A 333 -6.73 7.91 -8.76
CA VAL A 333 -6.17 9.08 -9.45
C VAL A 333 -5.90 10.19 -8.46
N TYR A 334 -6.88 10.58 -7.65
CA TYR A 334 -6.75 11.65 -6.67
C TYR A 334 -5.79 11.30 -5.53
N SER A 335 -5.78 10.06 -5.06
CA SER A 335 -4.80 9.55 -4.08
C SER A 335 -3.36 9.71 -4.59
N SER A 336 -3.13 9.43 -5.88
CA SER A 336 -1.82 9.61 -6.52
C SER A 336 -1.43 11.08 -6.61
N PHE A 337 -2.38 11.98 -6.94
CA PHE A 337 -2.16 13.44 -6.92
C PHE A 337 -1.82 13.94 -5.52
N VAL A 338 -2.54 13.47 -4.51
CA VAL A 338 -2.30 13.79 -3.09
C VAL A 338 -0.90 13.37 -2.66
N THR A 339 -0.43 12.19 -3.11
CA THR A 339 0.91 11.68 -2.80
C THR A 339 1.99 12.54 -3.46
N PHE A 340 1.80 12.95 -4.70
CA PHE A 340 2.70 13.87 -5.41
C PHE A 340 2.84 15.21 -4.68
N LEU A 341 1.72 15.84 -4.34
CA LEU A 341 1.72 17.10 -3.59
C LEU A 341 2.35 16.95 -2.19
N GLY A 342 2.16 15.78 -1.56
CA GLY A 342 2.79 15.44 -0.28
C GLY A 342 4.32 15.49 -0.31
N THR A 343 4.95 15.20 -1.46
CA THR A 343 6.40 15.32 -1.64
C THR A 343 6.89 16.76 -1.46
N ILE A 344 6.08 17.77 -1.82
CA ILE A 344 6.43 19.17 -1.65
C ILE A 344 6.60 19.54 -0.17
N TYR A 345 5.75 19.01 0.72
CA TYR A 345 5.92 19.21 2.16
C TYR A 345 7.21 18.56 2.69
N MET A 346 7.56 17.38 2.18
CA MET A 346 8.82 16.70 2.51
C MET A 346 10.03 17.56 2.09
N VAL A 347 10.03 18.03 0.84
CA VAL A 347 11.08 18.89 0.27
C VAL A 347 11.24 20.19 1.07
N LYS A 348 10.13 20.82 1.47
CA LYS A 348 10.11 22.06 2.26
C LYS A 348 10.17 21.82 3.77
N LYS A 349 10.34 20.57 4.22
CA LYS A 349 10.41 20.17 5.65
C LYS A 349 9.19 20.65 6.46
N ARG A 350 8.00 20.61 5.85
CA ARG A 350 6.73 21.05 6.46
C ARG A 350 5.87 19.85 6.89
N SER A 351 6.43 18.96 7.72
CA SER A 351 5.75 17.76 8.22
C SER A 351 4.43 18.04 8.93
N ASN A 352 4.34 19.21 9.60
CA ASN A 352 3.13 19.64 10.30
C ASN A 352 1.95 19.84 9.32
N LEU A 353 2.17 20.48 8.17
CA LEU A 353 1.15 20.65 7.14
C LEU A 353 0.77 19.30 6.51
N TYR A 354 1.75 18.41 6.32
CA TYR A 354 1.49 17.04 5.84
C TYR A 354 0.55 16.31 6.81
N PHE A 355 0.81 16.37 8.10
CA PHE A 355 -0.01 15.73 9.15
C PHE A 355 -1.45 16.29 9.17
N TRP A 356 -1.62 17.61 9.31
CA TRP A 356 -2.94 18.23 9.42
C TRP A 356 -3.80 18.03 8.17
N THR A 357 -3.19 18.10 6.98
CA THR A 357 -3.93 17.82 5.74
C THR A 357 -4.35 16.36 5.67
N SER A 358 -3.48 15.41 6.06
CA SER A 358 -3.82 13.98 6.09
C SER A 358 -4.94 13.69 7.10
N LEU A 359 -4.89 14.32 8.27
CA LEU A 359 -5.95 14.21 9.29
C LEU A 359 -7.30 14.70 8.76
N LEU A 360 -7.30 15.84 8.05
CA LEU A 360 -8.52 16.36 7.42
C LEU A 360 -9.10 15.36 6.42
N GLY A 361 -8.27 14.78 5.53
CA GLY A 361 -8.72 13.77 4.56
C GLY A 361 -9.31 12.53 5.24
N ALA A 362 -8.63 12.02 6.28
CA ALA A 362 -9.11 10.88 7.06
C ALA A 362 -10.41 11.17 7.79
N SER A 363 -10.52 12.32 8.45
CA SER A 363 -11.75 12.72 9.13
C SER A 363 -12.91 12.88 8.16
N THR A 364 -12.66 13.47 6.98
CA THR A 364 -13.67 13.57 5.92
C THR A 364 -14.15 12.18 5.48
N ASN A 365 -13.20 11.23 5.29
CA ASN A 365 -13.53 9.86 4.90
C ASN A 365 -14.41 9.16 5.96
N ILE A 366 -14.01 9.23 7.24
CA ILE A 366 -14.76 8.61 8.33
C ILE A 366 -16.18 9.20 8.43
N VAL A 367 -16.30 10.53 8.40
CA VAL A 367 -17.60 11.20 8.50
C VAL A 367 -18.50 10.82 7.32
N LEU A 368 -17.97 10.84 6.09
CA LEU A 368 -18.74 10.47 4.92
C LEU A 368 -19.14 8.99 4.92
N ASN A 369 -18.27 8.09 5.36
CA ASN A 369 -18.58 6.67 5.52
C ASN A 369 -19.72 6.45 6.53
N LEU A 370 -19.70 7.13 7.68
CA LEU A 370 -20.76 7.06 8.69
C LEU A 370 -22.14 7.53 8.16
N ILE A 371 -22.15 8.43 7.18
CA ILE A 371 -23.37 8.96 6.58
C ILE A 371 -23.81 8.12 5.37
N LEU A 372 -22.88 7.78 4.48
CA LEU A 372 -23.20 7.20 3.18
C LEU A 372 -23.36 5.68 3.20
N ILE A 373 -22.63 4.95 4.07
CA ILE A 373 -22.75 3.48 4.14
C ILE A 373 -24.14 3.05 4.68
N PRO A 374 -24.68 3.66 5.77
CA PRO A 374 -26.01 3.33 6.24
C PRO A 374 -27.14 3.80 5.32
N SER A 375 -26.86 4.68 4.36
CA SER A 375 -27.85 5.17 3.39
C SER A 375 -28.17 4.10 2.32
N PRO A 376 -29.15 4.32 1.45
CA PRO A 376 -29.44 3.41 0.31
C PRO A 376 -28.27 3.19 -0.64
N LEU A 377 -27.20 3.98 -0.53
CA LEU A 377 -25.98 3.83 -1.34
C LEU A 377 -25.13 2.60 -0.90
N GLY A 378 -25.22 2.17 0.36
CA GLY A 378 -24.50 1.00 0.85
C GLY A 378 -23.01 1.03 0.51
N VAL A 379 -22.52 -0.02 -0.16
CA VAL A 379 -21.11 -0.14 -0.58
C VAL A 379 -20.68 0.96 -1.56
N HIS A 380 -21.58 1.44 -2.43
CA HIS A 380 -21.29 2.61 -3.28
C HIS A 380 -21.01 3.86 -2.43
N GLY A 381 -21.69 3.97 -1.28
CA GLY A 381 -21.44 5.05 -0.32
C GLY A 381 -19.98 5.07 0.18
N ALA A 382 -19.39 3.91 0.47
CA ALA A 382 -17.99 3.81 0.85
C ALA A 382 -17.04 4.24 -0.28
N ALA A 383 -17.30 3.79 -1.51
CA ALA A 383 -16.50 4.19 -2.67
C ALA A 383 -16.59 5.71 -2.95
N ILE A 384 -17.78 6.29 -2.84
CA ILE A 384 -18.02 7.73 -2.99
C ILE A 384 -17.34 8.53 -1.86
N ALA A 385 -17.44 8.06 -0.60
CA ALA A 385 -16.80 8.67 0.55
C ALA A 385 -15.29 8.75 0.34
N THR A 386 -14.68 7.67 -0.12
CA THR A 386 -13.25 7.60 -0.41
C THR A 386 -12.86 8.54 -1.55
N MET A 387 -13.64 8.60 -2.64
CA MET A 387 -13.41 9.51 -3.75
C MET A 387 -13.47 10.98 -3.31
N ILE A 388 -14.54 11.38 -2.61
CA ILE A 388 -14.72 12.76 -2.15
C ILE A 388 -13.60 13.15 -1.17
N SER A 389 -13.23 12.25 -0.27
CA SER A 389 -12.17 12.52 0.72
C SER A 389 -10.83 12.80 0.07
N TYR A 390 -10.45 12.04 -0.95
CA TYR A 390 -9.24 12.32 -1.70
C TYR A 390 -9.34 13.59 -2.55
N MET A 391 -10.50 13.94 -3.09
CA MET A 391 -10.72 15.21 -3.79
C MET A 391 -10.59 16.42 -2.84
N VAL A 392 -11.16 16.34 -1.64
CA VAL A 392 -11.04 17.37 -0.60
C VAL A 392 -9.57 17.51 -0.18
N LEU A 393 -8.92 16.40 0.14
CA LEU A 393 -7.52 16.38 0.53
C LEU A 393 -6.61 16.95 -0.58
N PHE A 394 -6.87 16.58 -1.82
CA PHE A 394 -6.17 17.13 -2.99
C PHE A 394 -6.33 18.65 -3.06
N THR A 395 -7.55 19.16 -2.96
CA THR A 395 -7.83 20.59 -3.05
C THR A 395 -7.07 21.39 -1.98
N VAL A 396 -7.12 20.92 -0.74
CA VAL A 396 -6.40 21.55 0.37
C VAL A 396 -4.88 21.50 0.17
N ARG A 397 -4.35 20.35 -0.29
CA ARG A 397 -2.92 20.23 -0.60
C ARG A 397 -2.53 21.09 -1.79
N ALA A 398 -3.32 21.14 -2.85
CA ALA A 398 -3.04 21.97 -4.03
C ALA A 398 -2.90 23.45 -3.66
N ILE A 399 -3.82 23.97 -2.83
CA ILE A 399 -3.78 25.36 -2.36
C ILE A 399 -2.54 25.62 -1.47
N SER A 400 -2.27 24.73 -0.52
CA SER A 400 -1.19 24.95 0.45
C SER A 400 0.20 24.69 -0.13
N THR A 401 0.37 23.71 -1.02
CA THR A 401 1.66 23.43 -1.67
C THR A 401 2.01 24.47 -2.72
N ASN A 402 1.03 25.05 -3.41
CA ASN A 402 1.26 26.09 -4.38
C ASN A 402 1.81 27.40 -3.75
N LYS A 403 1.54 27.62 -2.44
CA LYS A 403 2.17 28.70 -1.67
C LYS A 403 3.65 28.40 -1.34
N LEU A 404 4.05 27.13 -1.32
CA LEU A 404 5.42 26.69 -0.99
C LEU A 404 6.33 26.58 -2.21
N ILE A 405 5.79 26.05 -3.31
CA ILE A 405 6.40 25.96 -4.62
C ILE A 405 5.32 26.35 -5.64
N PRO A 406 5.36 27.57 -6.17
CA PRO A 406 4.43 28.00 -7.21
C PRO A 406 4.60 27.14 -8.46
N MET A 407 3.62 26.29 -8.74
CA MET A 407 3.61 25.48 -9.96
C MET A 407 2.29 25.66 -10.71
N GLN A 408 2.34 25.53 -12.01
CA GLN A 408 1.14 25.58 -12.84
C GLN A 408 0.35 24.29 -12.70
N LEU A 409 -0.78 24.36 -11.98
CA LEU A 409 -1.65 23.19 -11.74
C LEU A 409 -2.47 22.78 -12.96
N HIS A 410 -2.48 23.60 -14.02
CA HIS A 410 -3.31 23.39 -15.22
C HIS A 410 -4.78 23.08 -14.86
N THR A 411 -5.36 23.92 -14.01
CA THR A 411 -6.66 23.70 -13.36
C THR A 411 -7.78 23.39 -14.37
N THR A 412 -7.81 24.07 -15.52
CA THR A 412 -8.81 23.79 -16.56
C THR A 412 -8.71 22.36 -17.08
N LYS A 413 -7.49 21.86 -17.38
CA LYS A 413 -7.28 20.47 -17.80
C LYS A 413 -7.64 19.49 -16.71
N LEU A 414 -7.29 19.81 -15.45
CA LEU A 414 -7.63 19.02 -14.29
C LEU A 414 -9.15 18.85 -14.14
N ILE A 415 -9.90 19.96 -14.18
CA ILE A 415 -11.37 19.95 -14.08
C ILE A 415 -11.97 19.17 -15.25
N LEU A 416 -11.58 19.43 -16.48
CA LEU A 416 -12.07 18.71 -17.65
C LEU A 416 -11.77 17.20 -17.55
N GLY A 417 -10.57 16.82 -17.18
CA GLY A 417 -10.21 15.42 -16.98
C GLY A 417 -11.06 14.74 -15.90
N THR A 418 -11.31 15.44 -14.80
CA THR A 418 -12.19 14.95 -13.70
C THR A 418 -13.62 14.78 -14.17
N VAL A 419 -14.16 15.78 -14.84
CA VAL A 419 -15.56 15.73 -15.36
C VAL A 419 -15.71 14.57 -16.35
N ILE A 420 -14.76 14.37 -17.25
CA ILE A 420 -14.76 13.24 -18.19
C ILE A 420 -14.77 11.90 -17.44
N LEU A 421 -13.89 11.70 -16.42
CA LEU A 421 -13.91 10.47 -15.63
C LEU A 421 -15.21 10.27 -14.88
N LEU A 422 -15.80 11.33 -14.29
CA LEU A 422 -17.06 11.23 -13.56
C LEU A 422 -18.22 10.89 -14.50
N ILE A 423 -18.26 11.49 -15.69
CA ILE A 423 -19.26 11.13 -16.73
C ILE A 423 -19.07 9.67 -17.13
N GLN A 424 -17.83 9.25 -17.39
CA GLN A 424 -17.52 7.86 -17.74
C GLN A 424 -17.97 6.87 -16.65
N CYS A 425 -17.73 7.19 -15.37
CA CYS A 425 -18.23 6.42 -14.23
C CYS A 425 -19.75 6.37 -14.18
N ALA A 426 -20.42 7.52 -14.33
CA ALA A 426 -21.87 7.58 -14.27
C ALA A 426 -22.52 6.73 -15.36
N PHE A 427 -22.04 6.79 -16.59
CA PHE A 427 -22.58 6.00 -17.69
C PHE A 427 -22.46 4.50 -17.48
N ILE A 428 -21.32 4.00 -16.96
CA ILE A 428 -21.14 2.57 -16.74
C ILE A 428 -21.84 2.06 -15.47
N VAL A 429 -21.83 2.85 -14.38
CA VAL A 429 -22.41 2.41 -13.09
C VAL A 429 -23.93 2.46 -13.13
N LEU A 430 -24.51 3.48 -13.77
CA LEU A 430 -25.95 3.63 -13.90
C LEU A 430 -26.54 2.92 -15.13
N ASP A 431 -25.69 2.19 -15.88
CA ASP A 431 -26.05 1.45 -17.10
C ASP A 431 -26.85 2.32 -18.11
N LEU A 432 -26.43 3.58 -18.27
CA LEU A 432 -27.12 4.54 -19.13
C LEU A 432 -27.04 4.15 -20.62
N PRO A 433 -28.05 4.50 -21.44
CA PRO A 433 -28.01 4.23 -22.87
C PRO A 433 -26.72 4.74 -23.52
N GLY A 434 -26.04 3.90 -24.30
CA GLY A 434 -24.77 4.26 -24.96
C GLY A 434 -23.52 4.18 -24.05
N TRP A 435 -23.61 3.55 -22.88
CA TRP A 435 -22.46 3.43 -21.98
C TRP A 435 -21.22 2.83 -22.69
N ILE A 436 -21.38 1.86 -23.59
CA ILE A 436 -20.28 1.25 -24.35
C ILE A 436 -19.55 2.31 -25.19
N VAL A 437 -20.32 3.18 -25.88
CA VAL A 437 -19.76 4.27 -26.69
C VAL A 437 -18.98 5.24 -25.81
N MET A 438 -19.51 5.57 -24.62
CA MET A 438 -18.83 6.47 -23.68
C MET A 438 -17.52 5.89 -23.16
N GLN A 439 -17.37 4.55 -23.03
CA GLN A 439 -16.10 3.92 -22.68
C GLN A 439 -15.02 4.07 -23.77
N ALA A 440 -15.40 4.33 -25.01
CA ALA A 440 -14.44 4.65 -26.08
C ALA A 440 -14.22 6.18 -26.22
N VAL A 441 -15.29 6.97 -26.11
CA VAL A 441 -15.25 8.44 -26.30
C VAL A 441 -14.44 9.13 -25.20
N CYS A 442 -14.63 8.77 -23.93
CA CYS A 442 -13.94 9.42 -22.81
C CYS A 442 -12.43 9.29 -22.86
N PRO A 443 -11.82 8.10 -23.08
CA PRO A 443 -10.37 7.98 -23.28
C PRO A 443 -9.85 8.80 -24.47
N LEU A 444 -10.61 8.86 -25.57
CA LEU A 444 -10.25 9.68 -26.76
C LEU A 444 -10.26 11.16 -26.45
N LEU A 445 -11.26 11.67 -25.72
CA LEU A 445 -11.30 13.05 -25.25
C LEU A 445 -10.13 13.38 -24.32
N LEU A 446 -9.81 12.51 -23.39
CA LEU A 446 -8.62 12.67 -22.53
C LEU A 446 -7.32 12.66 -23.36
N PHE A 447 -7.24 11.78 -24.35
CA PHE A 447 -6.10 11.76 -25.26
C PHE A 447 -6.00 13.05 -26.09
N ALA A 448 -7.11 13.64 -26.53
CA ALA A 448 -7.11 14.93 -27.20
C ALA A 448 -6.58 16.07 -26.29
N ILE A 449 -6.93 16.06 -24.99
CA ILE A 449 -6.48 17.06 -24.01
C ILE A 449 -4.99 16.87 -23.66
N TYR A 450 -4.56 15.63 -23.44
CA TYR A 450 -3.26 15.31 -22.85
C TYR A 450 -2.26 14.66 -23.81
N GLY A 451 -2.67 14.23 -25.01
CA GLY A 451 -1.84 13.45 -25.94
C GLY A 451 -0.57 14.18 -26.37
N LYS A 452 -0.62 15.50 -26.58
CA LYS A 452 0.56 16.31 -26.91
C LYS A 452 1.61 16.26 -25.80
N VAL A 453 1.17 16.27 -24.53
CA VAL A 453 2.03 16.20 -23.36
C VAL A 453 2.68 14.82 -23.26
N MET A 454 1.89 13.77 -23.44
CA MET A 454 2.36 12.37 -23.42
C MET A 454 3.37 12.09 -24.54
N MET A 455 3.07 12.51 -25.76
CA MET A 455 3.98 12.30 -26.91
C MET A 455 5.31 13.04 -26.74
N THR A 456 5.29 14.29 -26.26
CA THR A 456 6.51 15.07 -26.02
C THR A 456 7.31 14.54 -24.83
N GLY A 457 6.64 14.17 -23.74
CA GLY A 457 7.27 13.56 -22.58
C GLY A 457 7.88 12.19 -22.89
N GLY A 458 7.13 11.32 -23.56
CA GLY A 458 7.60 10.00 -23.97
C GLY A 458 8.81 10.03 -24.89
N LYS A 459 8.84 10.94 -25.88
CA LYS A 459 10.01 11.14 -26.77
C LYS A 459 11.26 11.57 -26.00
N ARG A 460 11.12 12.40 -24.99
CA ARG A 460 12.23 12.87 -24.15
C ARG A 460 12.80 11.75 -23.28
N VAL A 461 11.93 11.00 -22.61
CA VAL A 461 12.32 9.84 -21.80
C VAL A 461 13.02 8.76 -22.64
N LEU A 462 12.50 8.47 -23.84
CA LEU A 462 13.13 7.54 -24.79
C LEU A 462 14.50 8.04 -25.29
N LYS A 463 14.64 9.34 -25.56
CA LYS A 463 15.91 9.93 -25.99
C LYS A 463 16.96 9.88 -24.90
N GLU A 464 16.59 10.21 -23.66
CA GLU A 464 17.48 10.15 -22.49
C GLU A 464 17.82 8.70 -22.12
N GLY A 465 16.86 7.79 -22.15
CA GLY A 465 17.09 6.36 -21.95
C GLY A 465 18.06 5.78 -22.99
N LYS A 466 17.89 6.11 -24.26
CA LYS A 466 18.83 5.71 -25.34
C LYS A 466 20.23 6.32 -25.14
N SER A 467 20.33 7.55 -24.67
CA SER A 467 21.62 8.20 -24.40
C SER A 467 22.35 7.55 -23.22
N LEU A 468 21.62 7.15 -22.17
CA LEU A 468 22.17 6.42 -21.02
C LEU A 468 22.66 5.02 -21.40
N VAL A 469 21.88 4.30 -22.23
CA VAL A 469 22.29 2.98 -22.75
C VAL A 469 23.51 3.12 -23.66
N ARG A 470 23.57 4.11 -24.55
CA ARG A 470 24.75 4.37 -25.39
C ARG A 470 25.99 4.71 -24.56
N ARG A 471 25.84 5.55 -23.52
CA ARG A 471 26.96 5.86 -22.57
C ARG A 471 27.42 4.63 -21.78
N LYS A 472 26.52 3.67 -21.49
CA LYS A 472 26.88 2.41 -20.81
C LYS A 472 27.54 1.37 -21.73
N LEU A 473 27.22 1.39 -23.03
CA LEU A 473 27.75 0.46 -24.02
C LEU A 473 29.04 0.96 -24.71
N GLY A 474 29.60 2.11 -24.27
CA GLY A 474 30.87 2.62 -24.78
C GLY A 474 30.85 3.06 -26.25
N LYS A 475 29.66 3.39 -26.77
CA LYS A 475 29.48 3.95 -28.14
C LYS A 475 28.84 5.31 -28.04
#